data_ce784a32513ede0f2cfcda0437aee72c
#
_entry.id   ce784a32513ede0f2cfcda0437aee72c
#
_cell.length_a   1.000
_cell.length_b   1.000
_cell.length_c   1.000
_cell.angle_alpha   90.00
_cell.angle_beta   90.00
_cell.angle_gamma   90.00
#
_symmetry.space_group_name_H-M   'P 1'
#
loop_
_entity.id
_entity.type
_entity.pdbx_description
1 polymer ?
#
loop_
_entity_poly.entity_id
_entity_poly.type
_entity_poly.pdbx_seq_one_letter_code
_entity_poly.pdbx_strand_id
1 'polypeptide(L)'
;MAQPPTKTAIAFAVGTLGIAFFSAMDAVMKGLSLSIGTYNALLWRTTAGALIAAAFFFGARSPWPGKAAMRVHLTRGLIGVPMALTFFWGLARVPMAQAIALAFVAPLIALYLAALLLGEKIERRSLLASLLGFAGVLVIFWGQREAELGPDAFRGSLSILCSAGLYGYNIILMRRQALLAKPTEVAFFTSGIMAGSFLLAAPLLADLPPPQEAPEIVGAALLAFSSLLLLSWAYARAEAQHLAPVEYTSFVWAALLGWLIFAEPVQPFTLAGATMIVVACLIAATRRAPPDPDVDSGVHA
;
A
#
# COMPACT_ATOMS: atom_id res chain seq x y z
N MET A 1 -8.97 -28.55 5.61
CA MET A 1 -8.56 -28.68 7.03
C MET A 1 -8.34 -27.29 7.60
N ALA A 2 -9.15 -26.86 8.57
CA ALA A 2 -8.98 -25.56 9.23
C ALA A 2 -7.62 -25.54 9.95
N GLN A 3 -6.83 -24.48 9.75
CA GLN A 3 -5.56 -24.32 10.45
C GLN A 3 -5.80 -24.13 11.96
N PRO A 4 -4.92 -24.65 12.82
CA PRO A 4 -5.07 -24.46 14.25
C PRO A 4 -5.05 -22.98 14.64
N PRO A 5 -5.91 -22.53 15.55
CA PRO A 5 -6.11 -21.12 15.89
C PRO A 5 -4.83 -20.38 16.32
N THR A 6 -3.88 -21.09 16.90
CA THR A 6 -2.56 -20.54 17.29
C THR A 6 -1.71 -20.10 16.09
N LYS A 7 -1.75 -20.81 14.95
CA LYS A 7 -0.98 -20.43 13.76
C LYS A 7 -1.54 -19.18 13.10
N THR A 8 -2.85 -19.03 13.07
CA THR A 8 -3.52 -17.84 12.54
C THR A 8 -3.25 -16.61 13.41
N ALA A 9 -3.25 -16.74 14.73
CA ALA A 9 -2.92 -15.66 15.66
C ALA A 9 -1.47 -15.18 15.50
N ILE A 10 -0.52 -16.09 15.33
CA ILE A 10 0.89 -15.73 15.08
C ILE A 10 1.03 -15.03 13.73
N ALA A 11 0.35 -15.52 12.67
CA ALA A 11 0.40 -14.87 11.37
C ALA A 11 -0.22 -13.46 11.42
N PHE A 12 -1.30 -13.27 12.18
CA PHE A 12 -1.89 -11.96 12.43
C PHE A 12 -0.92 -11.01 13.13
N ALA A 13 -0.27 -11.46 14.22
CA ALA A 13 0.70 -10.66 14.98
C ALA A 13 1.90 -10.26 14.10
N VAL A 14 2.46 -11.20 13.34
CA VAL A 14 3.58 -10.94 12.41
C VAL A 14 3.15 -9.99 11.28
N GLY A 15 1.95 -10.15 10.75
CA GLY A 15 1.38 -9.22 9.77
C GLY A 15 1.23 -7.81 10.33
N THR A 16 0.70 -7.68 11.55
CA THR A 16 0.56 -6.38 12.23
C THR A 16 1.93 -5.71 12.46
N LEU A 17 2.95 -6.50 12.83
CA LEU A 17 4.32 -6.00 12.94
C LEU A 17 4.86 -5.55 11.57
N GLY A 18 4.55 -6.29 10.50
CA GLY A 18 4.91 -5.90 9.13
C GLY A 18 4.29 -4.57 8.73
N ILE A 19 3.01 -4.35 9.05
CA ILE A 19 2.33 -3.05 8.81
C ILE A 19 2.91 -1.94 9.69
N ALA A 20 3.27 -2.23 10.94
CA ALA A 20 3.94 -1.25 11.80
C ALA A 20 5.27 -0.78 11.19
N PHE A 21 6.08 -1.70 10.64
CA PHE A 21 7.32 -1.37 9.94
C PHE A 21 7.07 -0.56 8.66
N PHE A 22 6.00 -0.89 7.92
CA PHE A 22 5.59 -0.12 6.75
C PHE A 22 5.17 1.31 7.12
N SER A 23 4.37 1.47 8.17
CA SER A 23 3.96 2.78 8.66
C SER A 23 5.12 3.59 9.23
N ALA A 24 6.09 2.93 9.89
CA ALA A 24 7.32 3.58 10.33
C ALA A 24 8.16 4.06 9.14
N MET A 25 8.25 3.26 8.07
CA MET A 25 8.88 3.68 6.82
C MET A 25 8.18 4.89 6.22
N ASP A 26 6.84 4.92 6.22
CA ASP A 26 6.07 6.08 5.72
C ASP A 26 6.37 7.34 6.54
N ALA A 27 6.51 7.23 7.87
CA ALA A 27 6.87 8.34 8.73
C ALA A 27 8.28 8.87 8.41
N VAL A 28 9.28 8.00 8.27
CA VAL A 28 10.64 8.40 7.87
C VAL A 28 10.61 9.05 6.49
N MET A 29 9.88 8.49 5.54
CA MET A 29 9.75 9.03 4.19
C MET A 29 9.03 10.38 4.15
N LYS A 30 8.08 10.62 5.07
CA LYS A 30 7.47 11.95 5.24
C LYS A 30 8.52 12.96 5.70
N GLY A 31 9.33 12.63 6.71
CA GLY A 31 10.44 13.46 7.17
C GLY A 31 11.42 13.77 6.04
N LEU A 32 11.91 12.75 5.34
CA LEU A 32 12.80 12.91 4.18
C LEU A 32 12.16 13.74 3.05
N SER A 33 10.86 13.57 2.79
CA SER A 33 10.16 14.36 1.77
C SER A 33 10.05 15.83 2.14
N LEU A 34 10.02 16.15 3.43
CA LEU A 34 10.02 17.52 3.94
C LEU A 34 11.42 18.14 3.93
N SER A 35 12.49 17.35 4.21
CA SER A 35 13.86 17.84 4.32
C SER A 35 14.57 17.96 2.96
N ILE A 36 14.56 16.89 2.13
CA ILE A 36 15.29 16.82 0.86
C ILE A 36 14.38 16.77 -0.38
N GLY A 37 13.07 16.92 -0.19
CA GLY A 37 12.08 16.82 -1.26
C GLY A 37 11.73 15.39 -1.64
N THR A 38 10.50 15.21 -2.11
CA THR A 38 9.92 13.88 -2.37
C THR A 38 10.69 13.08 -3.43
N TYR A 39 11.18 13.76 -4.47
CA TYR A 39 11.94 13.09 -5.54
C TYR A 39 13.26 12.49 -4.99
N ASN A 40 14.05 13.30 -4.28
CA ASN A 40 15.31 12.86 -3.69
C ASN A 40 15.12 11.78 -2.63
N ALA A 41 14.12 11.93 -1.76
CA ALA A 41 13.76 10.90 -0.79
C ALA A 41 13.48 9.54 -1.46
N LEU A 42 12.68 9.54 -2.54
CA LEU A 42 12.37 8.33 -3.29
C LEU A 42 13.56 7.77 -4.06
N LEU A 43 14.34 8.63 -4.74
CA LEU A 43 15.53 8.22 -5.46
C LEU A 43 16.51 7.47 -4.54
N TRP A 44 16.89 8.09 -3.44
CA TRP A 44 17.90 7.53 -2.55
C TRP A 44 17.38 6.32 -1.78
N ARG A 45 16.14 6.34 -1.28
CA ARG A 45 15.53 5.18 -0.63
C ARG A 45 15.39 3.99 -1.59
N THR A 46 14.91 4.19 -2.82
CA THR A 46 14.74 3.08 -3.78
C THR A 46 16.09 2.54 -4.23
N THR A 47 17.11 3.39 -4.36
CA THR A 47 18.48 2.97 -4.67
C THR A 47 19.06 2.11 -3.53
N ALA A 48 18.95 2.57 -2.28
CA ALA A 48 19.35 1.78 -1.11
C ALA A 48 18.57 0.46 -1.03
N GLY A 49 17.26 0.49 -1.26
CA GLY A 49 16.40 -0.69 -1.29
C GLY A 49 16.78 -1.67 -2.40
N ALA A 50 17.15 -1.18 -3.58
CA ALA A 50 17.63 -2.00 -4.68
C ALA A 50 18.96 -2.70 -4.35
N LEU A 51 19.88 -2.00 -3.68
CA LEU A 51 21.17 -2.58 -3.24
C LEU A 51 20.95 -3.66 -2.18
N ILE A 52 20.10 -3.41 -1.18
CA ILE A 52 19.73 -4.40 -0.16
C ILE A 52 19.09 -5.62 -0.82
N ALA A 53 18.08 -5.42 -1.66
CA ALA A 53 17.38 -6.51 -2.32
C ALA A 53 18.29 -7.29 -3.29
N ALA A 54 19.26 -6.62 -3.95
CA ALA A 54 20.28 -7.25 -4.78
C ALA A 54 21.14 -8.21 -3.98
N ALA A 55 21.59 -7.81 -2.78
CA ALA A 55 22.40 -8.68 -1.92
C ALA A 55 21.66 -9.98 -1.57
N PHE A 56 20.35 -9.90 -1.29
CA PHE A 56 19.53 -11.08 -1.02
C PHE A 56 19.24 -11.90 -2.27
N PHE A 57 18.96 -11.25 -3.41
CA PHE A 57 18.63 -11.93 -4.66
C PHE A 57 19.82 -12.74 -5.18
N PHE A 58 21.00 -12.11 -5.25
CA PHE A 58 22.23 -12.77 -5.70
C PHE A 58 22.79 -13.72 -4.66
N GLY A 59 22.71 -13.39 -3.35
CA GLY A 59 23.13 -14.27 -2.26
C GLY A 59 22.32 -15.57 -2.24
N ALA A 60 21.02 -15.53 -2.52
CA ALA A 60 20.16 -16.68 -2.66
C ALA A 60 20.33 -17.43 -4.00
N ARG A 61 21.21 -16.99 -4.90
CA ARG A 61 21.37 -17.53 -6.25
C ARG A 61 20.04 -17.70 -6.99
N SER A 62 19.14 -16.73 -6.83
CA SER A 62 17.82 -16.77 -7.44
C SER A 62 17.93 -16.79 -8.97
N PRO A 63 17.14 -17.65 -9.68
CA PRO A 63 17.16 -17.70 -11.14
C PRO A 63 16.62 -16.38 -11.71
N TRP A 64 17.07 -16.04 -12.91
CA TRP A 64 16.56 -14.86 -13.62
C TRP A 64 15.11 -15.09 -14.06
N PRO A 65 14.22 -14.09 -13.95
CA PRO A 65 12.80 -14.25 -14.27
C PRO A 65 12.55 -14.54 -15.74
N GLY A 66 11.57 -15.37 -16.01
CA GLY A 66 11.08 -15.60 -17.36
C GLY A 66 10.35 -14.37 -17.94
N LYS A 67 10.12 -14.35 -19.25
CA LYS A 67 9.51 -13.21 -19.98
C LYS A 67 8.18 -12.75 -19.37
N ALA A 68 7.34 -13.67 -18.90
CA ALA A 68 6.05 -13.35 -18.29
C ALA A 68 6.23 -12.60 -16.95
N ALA A 69 7.08 -13.11 -16.07
CA ALA A 69 7.39 -12.46 -14.78
C ALA A 69 8.04 -11.10 -15.01
N MET A 70 9.02 -11.00 -15.95
CA MET A 70 9.69 -9.74 -16.27
C MET A 70 8.72 -8.66 -16.76
N ARG A 71 7.73 -9.00 -17.61
CA ARG A 71 6.69 -8.04 -18.03
C ARG A 71 5.91 -7.49 -16.83
N VAL A 72 5.54 -8.35 -15.88
CA VAL A 72 4.82 -7.92 -14.68
C VAL A 72 5.70 -7.07 -13.79
N HIS A 73 6.99 -7.42 -13.61
CA HIS A 73 7.96 -6.62 -12.87
C HIS A 73 8.11 -5.22 -13.47
N LEU A 74 8.30 -5.13 -14.79
CA LEU A 74 8.44 -3.85 -15.50
C LEU A 74 7.18 -3.00 -15.36
N THR A 75 6.01 -3.56 -15.66
CA THR A 75 4.75 -2.81 -15.57
C THR A 75 4.50 -2.31 -14.16
N ARG A 76 4.71 -3.16 -13.15
CA ARG A 76 4.50 -2.81 -11.75
C ARG A 76 5.52 -1.79 -11.25
N GLY A 77 6.80 -1.95 -11.59
CA GLY A 77 7.85 -1.01 -11.23
C GLY A 77 7.63 0.38 -11.83
N LEU A 78 7.28 0.44 -13.13
CA LEU A 78 7.00 1.70 -13.82
C LEU A 78 5.77 2.42 -13.26
N ILE A 79 4.69 1.70 -12.93
CA ILE A 79 3.50 2.28 -12.28
C ILE A 79 3.83 2.69 -10.83
N GLY A 80 4.72 1.98 -10.17
CA GLY A 80 5.19 2.30 -8.83
C GLY A 80 5.83 3.67 -8.71
N VAL A 81 6.46 4.18 -9.79
CA VAL A 81 7.10 5.51 -9.79
C VAL A 81 6.08 6.65 -9.59
N PRO A 82 5.10 6.87 -10.47
CA PRO A 82 4.11 7.92 -10.27
C PRO A 82 3.23 7.67 -9.03
N MET A 83 2.95 6.42 -8.70
CA MET A 83 2.21 6.04 -7.50
C MET A 83 2.94 6.51 -6.24
N ALA A 84 4.24 6.23 -6.10
CA ALA A 84 5.04 6.64 -4.96
C ALA A 84 5.25 8.16 -4.92
N LEU A 85 5.52 8.78 -6.08
CA LEU A 85 5.66 10.24 -6.17
C LEU A 85 4.39 10.96 -5.68
N THR A 86 3.23 10.56 -6.18
CA THR A 86 1.95 11.20 -5.80
C THR A 86 1.60 10.91 -4.35
N PHE A 87 1.87 9.71 -3.84
CA PHE A 87 1.63 9.38 -2.44
C PHE A 87 2.50 10.20 -1.50
N PHE A 88 3.83 10.14 -1.64
CA PHE A 88 4.75 10.80 -0.71
C PHE A 88 4.74 12.33 -0.86
N TRP A 89 4.47 12.84 -2.06
CA TRP A 89 4.24 14.27 -2.25
C TRP A 89 2.99 14.74 -1.50
N GLY A 90 1.93 13.95 -1.53
CA GLY A 90 0.71 14.22 -0.78
C GLY A 90 0.92 14.05 0.73
N LEU A 91 1.60 12.97 1.15
CA LEU A 91 1.87 12.66 2.56
C LEU A 91 2.66 13.78 3.26
N ALA A 92 3.56 14.46 2.55
CA ALA A 92 4.29 15.61 3.07
C ALA A 92 3.40 16.85 3.31
N ARG A 93 2.15 16.87 2.81
CA ARG A 93 1.25 18.03 2.85
C ARG A 93 0.00 17.84 3.69
N VAL A 94 -0.26 16.62 4.14
CA VAL A 94 -1.42 16.29 4.98
C VAL A 94 -0.99 15.47 6.20
N PRO A 95 -1.79 15.46 7.28
CA PRO A 95 -1.55 14.57 8.42
C PRO A 95 -1.48 13.10 7.98
N MET A 96 -0.58 12.31 8.59
CA MET A 96 -0.36 10.91 8.24
C MET A 96 -1.63 10.07 8.31
N ALA A 97 -2.42 10.23 9.39
CA ALA A 97 -3.70 9.52 9.53
C ALA A 97 -4.66 9.82 8.38
N GLN A 98 -4.73 11.08 7.93
CA GLN A 98 -5.56 11.49 6.81
C GLN A 98 -5.07 10.88 5.49
N ALA A 99 -3.75 10.88 5.25
CA ALA A 99 -3.16 10.28 4.05
C ALA A 99 -3.51 8.79 3.94
N ILE A 100 -3.33 8.02 5.01
CA ILE A 100 -3.63 6.58 5.04
C ILE A 100 -5.14 6.33 4.91
N ALA A 101 -5.99 7.15 5.57
CA ALA A 101 -7.44 7.05 5.42
C ALA A 101 -7.89 7.20 3.95
N LEU A 102 -7.34 8.19 3.24
CA LEU A 102 -7.63 8.41 1.82
C LEU A 102 -7.10 7.25 0.95
N ALA A 103 -5.92 6.70 1.28
CA ALA A 103 -5.35 5.57 0.56
C ALA A 103 -6.21 4.29 0.66
N PHE A 104 -7.00 4.12 1.71
CA PHE A 104 -7.94 3.00 1.86
C PHE A 104 -9.05 2.94 0.80
N VAL A 105 -9.19 3.96 -0.03
CA VAL A 105 -10.08 3.90 -1.21
C VAL A 105 -9.53 2.96 -2.29
N ALA A 106 -8.24 2.67 -2.32
CA ALA A 106 -7.61 1.84 -3.34
C ALA A 106 -8.22 0.44 -3.51
N PRO A 107 -8.57 -0.33 -2.45
CA PRO A 107 -9.26 -1.61 -2.60
C PRO A 107 -10.63 -1.51 -3.29
N LEU A 108 -11.37 -0.41 -3.07
CA LEU A 108 -12.64 -0.16 -3.76
C LEU A 108 -12.39 0.10 -5.26
N ILE A 109 -11.37 0.89 -5.59
CA ILE A 109 -10.95 1.12 -6.97
C ILE A 109 -10.50 -0.18 -7.62
N ALA A 110 -9.71 -1.02 -6.91
CA ALA A 110 -9.27 -2.32 -7.40
C ALA A 110 -10.43 -3.25 -7.75
N LEU A 111 -11.52 -3.21 -6.98
CA LEU A 111 -12.73 -3.98 -7.26
C LEU A 111 -13.33 -3.62 -8.63
N TYR A 112 -13.48 -2.31 -8.92
CA TYR A 112 -14.01 -1.85 -10.21
C TYR A 112 -13.07 -2.13 -11.37
N LEU A 113 -11.77 -1.95 -11.15
CA LEU A 113 -10.77 -2.28 -12.17
C LEU A 113 -10.75 -3.79 -12.46
N ALA A 114 -10.91 -4.65 -11.45
CA ALA A 114 -11.02 -6.08 -11.64
C ALA A 114 -12.27 -6.44 -12.46
N ALA A 115 -13.41 -5.83 -12.14
CA ALA A 115 -14.64 -6.04 -12.91
C ALA A 115 -14.48 -5.61 -14.37
N LEU A 116 -13.87 -4.44 -14.61
CA LEU A 116 -13.66 -3.91 -15.97
C LEU A 116 -12.64 -4.75 -16.77
N LEU A 117 -11.52 -5.15 -16.14
CA LEU A 117 -10.42 -5.85 -16.82
C LEU A 117 -10.61 -7.37 -16.92
N LEU A 118 -11.37 -7.96 -15.98
CA LEU A 118 -11.60 -9.40 -15.89
C LEU A 118 -13.03 -9.80 -16.28
N GLY A 119 -13.92 -8.82 -16.57
CA GLY A 119 -15.31 -9.06 -16.92
C GLY A 119 -16.18 -9.53 -15.75
N GLU A 120 -15.76 -9.32 -14.52
CA GLU A 120 -16.50 -9.70 -13.33
C GLU A 120 -17.76 -8.80 -13.15
N LYS A 121 -18.89 -9.39 -12.74
CA LYS A 121 -20.12 -8.62 -12.46
C LYS A 121 -19.98 -7.89 -11.12
N ILE A 122 -20.29 -6.59 -11.11
CA ILE A 122 -20.34 -5.79 -9.89
C ILE A 122 -21.69 -6.03 -9.20
N GLU A 123 -21.66 -6.51 -7.99
CA GLU A 123 -22.85 -6.71 -7.15
C GLU A 123 -23.38 -5.35 -6.64
N ARG A 124 -24.71 -5.26 -6.42
CA ARG A 124 -25.35 -4.05 -5.82
C ARG A 124 -24.71 -3.66 -4.47
N ARG A 125 -24.29 -4.66 -3.70
CA ARG A 125 -23.59 -4.46 -2.43
C ARG A 125 -22.27 -3.73 -2.59
N SER A 126 -21.48 -4.08 -3.59
CA SER A 126 -20.23 -3.41 -3.91
C SER A 126 -20.45 -1.96 -4.36
N LEU A 127 -21.55 -1.69 -5.07
CA LEU A 127 -21.93 -0.33 -5.43
C LEU A 127 -22.27 0.51 -4.19
N LEU A 128 -23.08 -0.03 -3.27
CA LEU A 128 -23.41 0.66 -2.01
C LEU A 128 -22.17 0.89 -1.14
N ALA A 129 -21.28 -0.10 -1.07
CA ALA A 129 -19.99 0.05 -0.39
C ALA A 129 -19.16 1.18 -0.97
N SER A 130 -19.11 1.31 -2.30
CA SER A 130 -18.36 2.39 -2.94
C SER A 130 -18.96 3.77 -2.71
N LEU A 131 -20.30 3.87 -2.67
CA LEU A 131 -20.96 5.12 -2.29
C LEU A 131 -20.63 5.52 -0.85
N LEU A 132 -20.60 4.56 0.08
CA LEU A 132 -20.19 4.80 1.45
C LEU A 132 -18.72 5.23 1.55
N GLY A 133 -17.81 4.57 0.81
CA GLY A 133 -16.40 4.93 0.75
C GLY A 133 -16.19 6.34 0.17
N PHE A 134 -16.91 6.68 -0.90
CA PHE A 134 -16.88 8.02 -1.48
C PHE A 134 -17.40 9.09 -0.51
N ALA A 135 -18.50 8.82 0.19
CA ALA A 135 -19.00 9.71 1.24
C ALA A 135 -17.96 9.92 2.35
N GLY A 136 -17.21 8.87 2.74
CA GLY A 136 -16.11 8.96 3.69
C GLY A 136 -14.99 9.91 3.21
N VAL A 137 -14.64 9.86 1.91
CA VAL A 137 -13.68 10.82 1.33
C VAL A 137 -14.21 12.25 1.42
N LEU A 138 -15.49 12.49 1.11
CA LEU A 138 -16.09 13.81 1.21
C LEU A 138 -16.10 14.34 2.66
N VAL A 139 -16.33 13.47 3.64
CA VAL A 139 -16.25 13.82 5.07
C VAL A 139 -14.83 14.26 5.45
N ILE A 140 -13.79 13.57 4.96
CA ILE A 140 -12.39 13.98 5.19
C ILE A 140 -12.11 15.35 4.58
N PHE A 141 -12.56 15.61 3.34
CA PHE A 141 -12.39 16.91 2.69
C PHE A 141 -13.15 18.03 3.41
N TRP A 142 -14.33 17.73 3.94
CA TRP A 142 -15.07 18.69 4.76
C TRP A 142 -14.29 19.07 6.01
N GLY A 143 -13.79 18.08 6.74
CA GLY A 143 -12.96 18.30 7.94
C GLY A 143 -11.66 19.05 7.63
N GLN A 144 -11.08 18.87 6.45
CA GLN A 144 -9.89 19.60 6.02
C GLN A 144 -10.18 21.11 5.85
N ARG A 145 -11.37 21.45 5.34
CA ARG A 145 -11.82 22.84 5.23
C ARG A 145 -12.07 23.45 6.60
N GLU A 146 -12.73 22.73 7.50
CA GLU A 146 -13.00 23.18 8.89
C GLU A 146 -11.69 23.40 9.67
N ALA A 147 -10.66 22.56 9.42
CA ALA A 147 -9.36 22.68 10.09
C ALA A 147 -8.44 23.74 9.45
N GLU A 148 -8.90 24.47 8.44
CA GLU A 148 -8.15 25.54 7.74
C GLU A 148 -6.76 25.10 7.27
N LEU A 149 -6.61 23.82 6.86
CA LEU A 149 -5.33 23.24 6.43
C LEU A 149 -4.74 23.86 5.15
N GLY A 150 -5.51 24.72 4.49
CA GLY A 150 -5.06 25.48 3.32
C GLY A 150 -5.07 24.71 2.00
N PRO A 151 -4.74 25.40 0.87
CA PRO A 151 -4.83 24.85 -0.47
C PRO A 151 -3.81 23.73 -0.73
N ASP A 152 -2.67 23.74 -0.08
CA ASP A 152 -1.64 22.70 -0.26
C ASP A 152 -2.05 21.36 0.34
N ALA A 153 -2.79 21.36 1.43
CA ALA A 153 -3.37 20.15 2.00
C ALA A 153 -4.45 19.56 1.08
N PHE A 154 -5.27 20.39 0.44
CA PHE A 154 -6.23 19.94 -0.56
C PHE A 154 -5.54 19.27 -1.76
N ARG A 155 -4.50 19.92 -2.31
CA ARG A 155 -3.69 19.35 -3.41
C ARG A 155 -3.01 18.06 -2.98
N GLY A 156 -2.50 18.00 -1.74
CA GLY A 156 -1.92 16.81 -1.14
C GLY A 156 -2.91 15.63 -1.08
N SER A 157 -4.13 15.90 -0.61
CA SER A 157 -5.20 14.90 -0.56
C SER A 157 -5.60 14.40 -1.94
N LEU A 158 -5.69 15.28 -2.93
CA LEU A 158 -5.99 14.91 -4.31
C LEU A 158 -4.86 14.06 -4.91
N SER A 159 -3.60 14.39 -4.60
CA SER A 159 -2.43 13.61 -5.02
C SER A 159 -2.45 12.20 -4.43
N ILE A 160 -2.85 12.03 -3.15
CA ILE A 160 -3.02 10.72 -2.52
C ILE A 160 -4.15 9.92 -3.19
N LEU A 161 -5.27 10.54 -3.53
CA LEU A 161 -6.34 9.86 -4.27
C LEU A 161 -5.90 9.41 -5.67
N CYS A 162 -5.08 10.21 -6.37
CA CYS A 162 -4.41 9.78 -7.59
C CYS A 162 -3.55 8.55 -7.37
N SER A 163 -2.73 8.56 -6.31
CA SER A 163 -1.93 7.40 -5.90
C SER A 163 -2.80 6.18 -5.60
N ALA A 164 -3.92 6.37 -4.87
CA ALA A 164 -4.86 5.29 -4.57
C ALA A 164 -5.46 4.66 -5.84
N GLY A 165 -5.71 5.46 -6.89
CA GLY A 165 -6.12 4.98 -8.21
C GLY A 165 -5.08 4.07 -8.85
N LEU A 166 -3.82 4.50 -8.86
CA LEU A 166 -2.69 3.71 -9.35
C LEU A 166 -2.46 2.46 -8.50
N TYR A 167 -2.62 2.57 -7.18
CA TYR A 167 -2.48 1.45 -6.26
C TYR A 167 -3.59 0.42 -6.46
N GLY A 168 -4.82 0.83 -6.76
CA GLY A 168 -5.90 -0.08 -7.13
C GLY A 168 -5.52 -0.98 -8.31
N TYR A 169 -4.91 -0.42 -9.36
CA TYR A 169 -4.38 -1.22 -10.47
C TYR A 169 -3.16 -2.07 -10.05
N ASN A 170 -2.27 -1.50 -9.23
CA ASN A 170 -1.11 -2.23 -8.71
C ASN A 170 -1.51 -3.46 -7.88
N ILE A 171 -2.64 -3.45 -7.16
CA ILE A 171 -3.16 -4.61 -6.43
C ILE A 171 -3.42 -5.79 -7.38
N ILE A 172 -3.96 -5.53 -8.59
CA ILE A 172 -4.18 -6.57 -9.61
C ILE A 172 -2.84 -7.14 -10.09
N LEU A 173 -1.86 -6.27 -10.33
CA LEU A 173 -0.51 -6.68 -10.74
C LEU A 173 0.21 -7.47 -9.64
N MET A 174 0.04 -7.08 -8.37
CA MET A 174 0.59 -7.81 -7.20
C MET A 174 0.11 -9.26 -7.16
N ARG A 175 -1.20 -9.48 -7.38
CA ARG A 175 -1.76 -10.84 -7.44
C ARG A 175 -1.13 -11.67 -8.55
N ARG A 176 -0.99 -11.09 -9.76
CA ARG A 176 -0.33 -11.77 -10.89
C ARG A 176 1.15 -12.05 -10.59
N GLN A 177 1.85 -11.10 -9.99
CA GLN A 177 3.26 -11.23 -9.66
C GLN A 177 3.52 -12.31 -8.60
N ALA A 178 2.67 -12.39 -7.57
CA ALA A 178 2.77 -13.39 -6.52
C ALA A 178 2.66 -14.84 -7.02
N LEU A 179 1.99 -15.06 -8.16
CA LEU A 179 1.89 -16.38 -8.81
C LEU A 179 3.14 -16.72 -9.65
N LEU A 180 3.96 -15.73 -10.00
CA LEU A 180 5.06 -15.88 -10.96
C LEU A 180 6.44 -15.75 -10.32
N ALA A 181 6.56 -15.12 -9.16
CA ALA A 181 7.84 -14.69 -8.60
C ALA A 181 7.90 -14.85 -7.07
N LYS A 182 9.11 -15.12 -6.56
CA LYS A 182 9.38 -15.19 -5.12
C LYS A 182 9.48 -13.78 -4.51
N PRO A 183 9.24 -13.60 -3.19
CA PRO A 183 9.31 -12.28 -2.55
C PRO A 183 10.64 -11.54 -2.74
N THR A 184 11.78 -12.25 -2.69
CA THR A 184 13.12 -11.67 -2.93
C THR A 184 13.30 -11.14 -4.36
N GLU A 185 12.77 -11.88 -5.34
CA GLU A 185 12.75 -11.47 -6.75
C GLU A 185 11.85 -10.23 -6.94
N VAL A 186 10.67 -10.26 -6.35
CA VAL A 186 9.74 -9.11 -6.35
C VAL A 186 10.43 -7.87 -5.76
N ALA A 187 11.09 -8.00 -4.60
CA ALA A 187 11.79 -6.89 -3.96
C ALA A 187 12.90 -6.31 -4.86
N PHE A 188 13.72 -7.19 -5.44
CA PHE A 188 14.85 -6.78 -6.29
C PHE A 188 14.38 -6.05 -7.55
N PHE A 189 13.47 -6.65 -8.31
CA PHE A 189 13.01 -6.04 -9.57
C PHE A 189 12.14 -4.80 -9.34
N THR A 190 11.28 -4.78 -8.33
CA THR A 190 10.45 -3.60 -8.05
C THR A 190 11.33 -2.41 -7.62
N SER A 191 12.22 -2.60 -6.65
CA SER A 191 13.12 -1.53 -6.19
C SER A 191 14.10 -1.12 -7.28
N GLY A 192 14.66 -2.08 -8.03
CA GLY A 192 15.62 -1.80 -9.10
C GLY A 192 15.01 -1.02 -10.27
N ILE A 193 13.80 -1.38 -10.71
CA ILE A 193 13.10 -0.67 -11.79
C ILE A 193 12.71 0.74 -11.33
N MET A 194 12.22 0.90 -10.10
CA MET A 194 11.91 2.21 -9.55
C MET A 194 13.17 3.07 -9.41
N ALA A 195 14.24 2.53 -8.83
CA ALA A 195 15.52 3.23 -8.72
C ALA A 195 16.09 3.62 -10.10
N GLY A 196 16.08 2.69 -11.06
CA GLY A 196 16.49 2.96 -12.42
C GLY A 196 15.66 4.06 -13.09
N SER A 197 14.34 4.07 -12.87
CA SER A 197 13.47 5.11 -13.40
C SER A 197 13.76 6.48 -12.79
N PHE A 198 14.01 6.56 -11.48
CA PHE A 198 14.44 7.80 -10.83
C PHE A 198 15.84 8.23 -11.29
N LEU A 199 16.78 7.29 -11.44
CA LEU A 199 18.13 7.57 -11.92
C LEU A 199 18.16 8.16 -13.34
N LEU A 200 17.21 7.82 -14.20
CA LEU A 200 17.10 8.42 -15.54
C LEU A 200 16.83 9.93 -15.49
N ALA A 201 16.07 10.41 -14.50
CA ALA A 201 15.81 11.83 -14.30
C ALA A 201 16.84 12.50 -13.36
N ALA A 202 17.74 11.75 -12.75
CA ALA A 202 18.70 12.24 -11.77
C ALA A 202 19.63 13.36 -12.30
N PRO A 203 20.11 13.35 -13.56
CA PRO A 203 20.95 14.45 -14.06
C PRO A 203 20.28 15.82 -14.02
N LEU A 204 18.94 15.86 -13.95
CA LEU A 204 18.15 17.10 -13.96
C LEU A 204 17.55 17.44 -12.60
N LEU A 205 17.31 16.44 -11.75
CA LEU A 205 16.47 16.59 -10.56
C LEU A 205 17.14 16.13 -9.25
N ALA A 206 18.28 15.41 -9.33
CA ALA A 206 18.90 14.84 -8.15
C ALA A 206 19.86 15.83 -7.48
N ASP A 207 19.67 15.94 -6.16
CA ASP A 207 20.66 16.53 -5.26
C ASP A 207 21.28 15.42 -4.41
N LEU A 208 22.57 15.59 -4.07
CA LEU A 208 23.20 14.71 -3.11
C LEU A 208 22.60 14.96 -1.72
N PRO A 209 22.14 13.91 -1.03
CA PRO A 209 21.56 14.09 0.28
C PRO A 209 22.63 14.53 1.27
N PRO A 210 22.30 15.41 2.20
CA PRO A 210 23.20 15.72 3.30
C PRO A 210 23.57 14.43 4.06
N PRO A 211 24.85 14.28 4.51
CA PRO A 211 25.29 13.05 5.19
C PRO A 211 24.45 12.65 6.40
N GLN A 212 23.83 13.61 7.09
CA GLN A 212 22.95 13.38 8.22
C GLN A 212 21.66 12.64 7.85
N GLU A 213 21.21 12.71 6.59
CA GLU A 213 20.00 12.03 6.12
C GLU A 213 20.29 10.56 5.69
N ALA A 214 21.55 10.17 5.56
CA ALA A 214 21.91 8.83 5.12
C ALA A 214 21.38 7.72 6.04
N PRO A 215 21.38 7.84 7.38
CA PRO A 215 20.80 6.84 8.26
C PRO A 215 19.29 6.67 8.04
N GLU A 216 18.56 7.75 7.82
CA GLU A 216 17.11 7.74 7.58
C GLU A 216 16.78 7.11 6.23
N ILE A 217 17.56 7.41 5.18
CA ILE A 217 17.42 6.79 3.86
C ILE A 217 17.60 5.26 3.94
N VAL A 218 18.69 4.82 4.57
CA VAL A 218 18.97 3.39 4.76
C VAL A 218 17.92 2.75 5.69
N GLY A 219 17.56 3.43 6.77
CA GLY A 219 16.51 3.01 7.70
C GLY A 219 15.16 2.79 7.01
N ALA A 220 14.74 3.74 6.18
CA ALA A 220 13.50 3.61 5.39
C ALA A 220 13.56 2.41 4.42
N ALA A 221 14.71 2.19 3.77
CA ALA A 221 14.89 1.04 2.88
C ALA A 221 14.83 -0.29 3.64
N LEU A 222 15.47 -0.38 4.81
CA LEU A 222 15.45 -1.57 5.68
C LEU A 222 14.05 -1.84 6.24
N LEU A 223 13.33 -0.79 6.67
CA LEU A 223 11.95 -0.91 7.15
C LEU A 223 11.03 -1.44 6.06
N ALA A 224 11.13 -0.89 4.84
CA ALA A 224 10.35 -1.36 3.69
C ALA A 224 10.65 -2.84 3.34
N PHE A 225 11.92 -3.22 3.34
CA PHE A 225 12.34 -4.60 3.05
C PHE A 225 11.88 -5.57 4.13
N SER A 226 12.05 -5.20 5.40
CA SER A 226 11.61 -6.02 6.56
C SER A 226 10.09 -6.18 6.57
N SER A 227 9.34 -5.10 6.33
CA SER A 227 7.88 -5.15 6.17
C SER A 227 7.46 -6.14 5.10
N LEU A 228 8.08 -6.07 3.91
CA LEU A 228 7.80 -6.99 2.81
C LEU A 228 8.01 -8.46 3.22
N LEU A 229 9.09 -8.77 3.93
CA LEU A 229 9.38 -10.13 4.39
C LEU A 229 8.36 -10.60 5.43
N LEU A 230 8.03 -9.77 6.42
CA LEU A 230 7.06 -10.09 7.47
C LEU A 230 5.66 -10.33 6.88
N LEU A 231 5.20 -9.44 5.99
CA LEU A 231 3.92 -9.58 5.32
C LEU A 231 3.89 -10.82 4.42
N SER A 232 4.94 -11.04 3.63
CA SER A 232 5.05 -12.25 2.80
C SER A 232 5.00 -13.51 3.64
N TRP A 233 5.66 -13.52 4.80
CA TRP A 233 5.63 -14.64 5.74
C TRP A 233 4.23 -14.87 6.31
N ALA A 234 3.54 -13.81 6.71
CA ALA A 234 2.20 -13.87 7.28
C ALA A 234 1.18 -14.39 6.25
N TYR A 235 1.16 -13.82 5.04
CA TYR A 235 0.26 -14.22 3.95
C TYR A 235 0.52 -15.64 3.43
N ALA A 236 1.72 -16.17 3.60
CA ALA A 236 2.01 -17.57 3.27
C ALA A 236 1.44 -18.58 4.30
N ARG A 237 0.99 -18.10 5.49
CA ARG A 237 0.61 -18.95 6.64
C ARG A 237 -0.82 -18.76 7.14
N ALA A 238 -1.54 -17.80 6.63
CA ALA A 238 -2.95 -17.59 6.94
C ALA A 238 -3.70 -17.15 5.69
N GLU A 239 -4.98 -17.48 5.65
CA GLU A 239 -5.85 -17.07 4.54
C GLU A 239 -5.99 -15.54 4.50
N ALA A 240 -6.02 -14.99 3.29
CA ALA A 240 -6.09 -13.55 3.07
C ALA A 240 -7.28 -12.88 3.79
N GLN A 241 -8.41 -13.59 3.92
CA GLN A 241 -9.60 -13.07 4.63
C GLN A 241 -9.34 -12.82 6.13
N HIS A 242 -8.46 -13.61 6.77
CA HIS A 242 -8.09 -13.44 8.17
C HIS A 242 -7.01 -12.36 8.37
N LEU A 243 -6.24 -12.05 7.33
CA LEU A 243 -5.19 -11.03 7.36
C LEU A 243 -5.65 -9.67 6.82
N ALA A 244 -6.77 -9.60 6.09
CA ALA A 244 -7.28 -8.33 5.57
C ALA A 244 -7.45 -7.23 6.66
N PRO A 245 -7.91 -7.52 7.90
CA PRO A 245 -7.99 -6.51 8.95
C PRO A 245 -6.63 -5.95 9.38
N VAL A 246 -5.53 -6.71 9.17
CA VAL A 246 -4.16 -6.26 9.52
C VAL A 246 -3.80 -4.98 8.76
N GLU A 247 -4.21 -4.87 7.50
CA GLU A 247 -3.92 -3.71 6.65
C GLU A 247 -4.53 -2.42 7.24
N TYR A 248 -5.71 -2.51 7.86
CA TYR A 248 -6.38 -1.36 8.46
C TYR A 248 -5.69 -0.88 9.76
N THR A 249 -4.84 -1.71 10.37
CA THR A 249 -4.01 -1.27 11.50
C THR A 249 -3.03 -0.16 11.12
N SER A 250 -2.71 -0.01 9.81
CA SER A 250 -1.86 1.08 9.31
C SER A 250 -2.41 2.47 9.68
N PHE A 251 -3.74 2.62 9.77
CA PHE A 251 -4.34 3.88 10.24
C PHE A 251 -3.96 4.19 11.69
N VAL A 252 -3.98 3.17 12.55
CA VAL A 252 -3.61 3.32 13.97
C VAL A 252 -2.14 3.71 14.09
N TRP A 253 -1.26 3.03 13.35
CA TRP A 253 0.16 3.35 13.32
C TRP A 253 0.43 4.73 12.73
N ALA A 254 -0.25 5.11 11.64
CA ALA A 254 -0.12 6.43 11.05
C ALA A 254 -0.60 7.55 11.99
N ALA A 255 -1.69 7.32 12.72
CA ALA A 255 -2.18 8.25 13.73
C ALA A 255 -1.18 8.42 14.88
N LEU A 256 -0.65 7.28 15.38
CA LEU A 256 0.32 7.28 16.47
C LEU A 256 1.65 7.95 16.06
N LEU A 257 2.21 7.57 14.93
CA LEU A 257 3.49 8.11 14.44
C LEU A 257 3.35 9.57 14.00
N GLY A 258 2.23 9.92 13.36
CA GLY A 258 1.92 11.32 13.02
C GLY A 258 1.86 12.22 14.25
N TRP A 259 1.22 11.73 15.32
CA TRP A 259 1.16 12.46 16.58
C TRP A 259 2.52 12.54 17.29
N LEU A 260 3.26 11.43 17.39
CA LEU A 260 4.54 11.36 18.10
C LEU A 260 5.67 12.13 17.42
N ILE A 261 5.75 12.03 16.07
CA ILE A 261 6.90 12.55 15.30
C ILE A 261 6.61 13.96 14.77
N PHE A 262 5.37 14.19 14.31
CA PHE A 262 5.01 15.42 13.61
C PHE A 262 4.03 16.29 14.40
N ALA A 263 3.65 15.88 15.64
CA ALA A 263 2.65 16.56 16.47
C ALA A 263 1.29 16.76 15.75
N GLU A 264 0.92 15.83 14.86
CA GLU A 264 -0.30 15.88 14.07
C GLU A 264 -1.48 15.30 14.84
N PRO A 265 -2.48 16.10 15.25
CA PRO A 265 -3.67 15.57 15.88
C PRO A 265 -4.56 14.88 14.84
N VAL A 266 -5.20 13.78 15.24
CA VAL A 266 -6.21 13.13 14.40
C VAL A 266 -7.50 13.95 14.46
N GLN A 267 -7.89 14.52 13.33
CA GLN A 267 -9.12 15.29 13.22
C GLN A 267 -10.35 14.37 13.34
N PRO A 268 -11.44 14.77 14.04
CA PRO A 268 -12.63 13.96 14.18
C PRO A 268 -13.26 13.56 12.83
N PHE A 269 -13.25 14.45 11.85
CA PHE A 269 -13.72 14.16 10.50
C PHE A 269 -12.84 13.14 9.77
N THR A 270 -11.52 13.14 10.02
CA THR A 270 -10.62 12.11 9.50
C THR A 270 -10.97 10.74 10.08
N LEU A 271 -11.23 10.66 11.39
CA LEU A 271 -11.65 9.42 12.04
C LEU A 271 -13.00 8.91 11.51
N ALA A 272 -13.98 9.81 11.38
CA ALA A 272 -15.30 9.45 10.84
C ALA A 272 -15.19 8.97 9.40
N GLY A 273 -14.51 9.71 8.53
CA GLY A 273 -14.33 9.33 7.13
C GLY A 273 -13.53 8.05 6.95
N ALA A 274 -12.45 7.86 7.73
CA ALA A 274 -11.67 6.62 7.73
C ALA A 274 -12.54 5.40 8.14
N THR A 275 -13.35 5.55 9.18
CA THR A 275 -14.30 4.51 9.60
C THR A 275 -15.27 4.15 8.47
N MET A 276 -15.86 5.14 7.79
CA MET A 276 -16.75 4.92 6.64
C MET A 276 -16.06 4.16 5.52
N ILE A 277 -14.81 4.54 5.16
CA ILE A 277 -14.04 3.89 4.09
C ILE A 277 -13.69 2.44 4.48
N VAL A 278 -13.23 2.21 5.72
CA VAL A 278 -12.91 0.86 6.21
C VAL A 278 -14.15 -0.03 6.22
N VAL A 279 -15.29 0.46 6.72
CA VAL A 279 -16.57 -0.27 6.68
C VAL A 279 -16.98 -0.58 5.23
N ALA A 280 -16.83 0.37 4.32
CA ALA A 280 -17.08 0.16 2.89
C ALA A 280 -16.21 -0.95 2.32
N CYS A 281 -14.92 -0.95 2.61
CA CYS A 281 -13.98 -2.00 2.17
C CYS A 281 -14.36 -3.36 2.74
N LEU A 282 -14.72 -3.45 4.02
CA LEU A 282 -15.15 -4.69 4.65
C LEU A 282 -16.48 -5.22 4.04
N ILE A 283 -17.43 -4.33 3.77
CA ILE A 283 -18.67 -4.67 3.06
C ILE A 283 -18.35 -5.21 1.66
N ALA A 284 -17.47 -4.57 0.92
CA ALA A 284 -17.10 -4.99 -0.42
C ALA A 284 -16.32 -6.33 -0.44
N ALA A 285 -15.50 -6.58 0.57
CA ALA A 285 -14.67 -7.79 0.68
C ALA A 285 -15.48 -9.05 1.04
N THR A 286 -16.61 -8.92 1.75
CA THR A 286 -17.45 -10.07 2.15
C THR A 286 -18.27 -10.58 0.96
N ARG A 287 -17.66 -11.39 0.09
CA ARG A 287 -18.38 -12.15 -0.96
C ARG A 287 -19.16 -13.29 -0.32
N ARG A 288 -20.45 -13.46 -0.67
CA ARG A 288 -21.11 -14.76 -0.50
C ARG A 288 -20.47 -15.72 -1.48
N ALA A 289 -20.00 -16.88 -1.00
CA ALA A 289 -19.69 -17.99 -1.88
C ALA A 289 -20.94 -18.26 -2.76
N PRO A 290 -20.80 -18.52 -4.08
CA PRO A 290 -21.90 -18.98 -4.89
C PRO A 290 -22.53 -20.19 -4.19
N PRO A 291 -23.88 -20.38 -4.21
CA PRO A 291 -24.50 -21.61 -3.74
C PRO A 291 -23.85 -22.78 -4.49
N ASP A 292 -23.42 -23.80 -3.74
CA ASP A 292 -22.83 -25.01 -4.30
C ASP A 292 -23.90 -25.67 -5.18
N PRO A 293 -23.71 -25.77 -6.51
CA PRO A 293 -24.73 -26.31 -7.40
C PRO A 293 -25.03 -27.80 -7.15
N ASP A 294 -24.24 -28.47 -6.31
CA ASP A 294 -24.38 -29.92 -6.06
C ASP A 294 -25.29 -30.26 -4.85
N VAL A 295 -25.82 -29.26 -4.12
CA VAL A 295 -26.69 -29.55 -2.96
C VAL A 295 -28.19 -29.72 -3.37
N ASP A 296 -28.59 -29.22 -4.54
CA ASP A 296 -30.00 -29.25 -4.98
C ASP A 296 -30.35 -30.45 -5.89
N SER A 297 -29.40 -31.36 -6.19
CA SER A 297 -29.66 -32.55 -7.03
C SER A 297 -29.98 -33.82 -6.23
N GLY A 298 -30.18 -33.73 -4.93
CA GLY A 298 -30.29 -34.88 -4.02
C GLY A 298 -31.69 -35.16 -3.42
N VAL A 299 -32.75 -34.55 -3.92
CA VAL A 299 -34.13 -34.89 -3.43
C VAL A 299 -35.05 -35.05 -4.65
N HIS A 300 -34.99 -36.19 -5.32
CA HIS A 300 -36.05 -36.89 -6.02
C HIS A 300 -35.45 -38.16 -6.67
N ALA A 301 -35.36 -39.23 -5.89
CA ALA A 301 -35.39 -40.63 -6.38
C ALA A 301 -36.11 -41.48 -5.34
#